data_d168b00740dd0f35ab59c48b6c137d23
#
_entry.id   d168b00740dd0f35ab59c48b6c137d23
#
_cell.length_a   1.000
_cell.length_b   1.000
_cell.length_c   1.000
_cell.angle_alpha   90.00
_cell.angle_beta   90.00
_cell.angle_gamma   90.00
#
_symmetry.space_group_name_H-M   'P 1'
#
loop_
_entity.id
_entity.type
_entity.pdbx_description
1 polymer ?
#
loop_
_entity_poly.entity_id
_entity_poly.type
_entity_poly.pdbx_seq_one_letter_code
_entity_poly.pdbx_strand_id
1 'polypeptide(L)'
;MTDAANSLCCEHLHVTAHAQGDTLAQVHASVQAGRFTAILGPNGAGKSSLMSILVGLRTAPAGRVVFKGRALQQWPAAVLAQHMAFMAQDTQVAFSFTSQEVVEMGRYPHRHHPKADETHIVQLAMQATGVTHLADREVATLSGGERARVHLARALAQAWHPLPDGSARWLLLDEPTAALDLQHQHACMQLLRHRADQGLGVVAVLHDLNLALRYAHDVVLVPGGGQAVIMGLCHDVLTPPSIQQVWGVHGELLHMQDGVPQYVFGAALAAAA
;
A
#
# COMPACT_ATOMS: atom_id res chain seq x y z
N MET A 1 21.05 10.20 8.34
CA MET A 1 20.09 11.32 8.23
C MET A 1 19.04 10.90 7.22
N THR A 2 17.80 10.67 7.67
CA THR A 2 16.68 10.35 6.77
C THR A 2 16.42 11.56 5.88
N ASP A 3 16.38 11.35 4.56
CA ASP A 3 16.07 12.39 3.59
C ASP A 3 14.61 12.83 3.79
N ALA A 4 14.40 13.92 4.52
CA ALA A 4 13.06 14.43 4.82
C ALA A 4 12.25 14.78 3.55
N ALA A 5 12.93 15.05 2.43
CA ALA A 5 12.29 15.34 1.15
C ALA A 5 11.63 14.11 0.52
N ASN A 6 12.06 12.91 0.90
CA ASN A 6 11.60 11.64 0.34
C ASN A 6 11.02 10.70 1.41
N SER A 7 10.42 11.26 2.48
CA SER A 7 9.85 10.48 3.59
C SER A 7 8.37 10.78 3.86
N LEU A 8 7.68 9.78 4.39
CA LEU A 8 6.35 9.87 4.98
C LEU A 8 6.45 9.36 6.41
N CYS A 9 6.29 10.27 7.39
CA CYS A 9 6.54 9.99 8.80
C CYS A 9 5.25 10.10 9.62
N CYS A 10 5.08 9.20 10.57
CA CYS A 10 4.09 9.28 11.63
C CYS A 10 4.77 9.68 12.94
N GLU A 11 4.37 10.78 13.54
CA GLU A 11 4.89 11.25 14.81
C GLU A 11 3.84 11.10 15.90
N HIS A 12 4.04 10.14 16.81
CA HIS A 12 3.14 9.84 17.94
C HIS A 12 1.66 9.73 17.53
N LEU A 13 1.42 9.11 16.36
CA LEU A 13 0.10 9.02 15.77
C LEU A 13 -0.74 7.98 16.49
N HIS A 14 -1.96 8.35 16.91
CA HIS A 14 -2.95 7.42 17.43
C HIS A 14 -3.95 7.08 16.33
N VAL A 15 -4.11 5.80 16.08
CA VAL A 15 -5.07 5.28 15.09
C VAL A 15 -6.29 4.74 15.83
N THR A 16 -7.48 5.20 15.45
CA THR A 16 -8.76 4.77 16.02
C THR A 16 -9.70 4.24 14.93
N ALA A 17 -10.67 3.41 15.27
CA ALA A 17 -11.70 2.97 14.31
C ALA A 17 -12.61 4.15 13.90
N HIS A 18 -13.02 4.95 14.87
CA HIS A 18 -13.90 6.12 14.71
C HIS A 18 -13.27 7.32 15.42
N ALA A 19 -13.76 8.54 15.15
CA ALA A 19 -13.18 9.77 15.68
C ALA A 19 -13.08 9.84 17.23
N GLN A 20 -13.94 9.12 17.94
CA GLN A 20 -13.98 9.02 19.40
C GLN A 20 -13.84 7.60 19.92
N GLY A 21 -13.31 6.68 19.09
CA GLY A 21 -13.12 5.29 19.45
C GLY A 21 -11.82 5.01 20.19
N ASP A 22 -11.71 3.81 20.73
CA ASP A 22 -10.49 3.34 21.37
C ASP A 22 -9.31 3.37 20.41
N THR A 23 -8.12 3.60 20.94
CA THR A 23 -6.87 3.51 20.16
C THR A 23 -6.62 2.07 19.72
N LEU A 24 -6.56 1.85 18.43
CA LEU A 24 -6.24 0.56 17.81
C LEU A 24 -4.73 0.33 17.69
N ALA A 25 -3.97 1.41 17.40
CA ALA A 25 -2.54 1.37 17.27
C ALA A 25 -1.90 2.71 17.60
N GLN A 26 -0.65 2.68 18.07
CA GLN A 26 0.21 3.86 18.20
C GLN A 26 1.33 3.75 17.18
N VAL A 27 1.50 4.80 16.35
CA VAL A 27 2.45 4.76 15.24
C VAL A 27 3.48 5.87 15.40
N HIS A 28 4.74 5.44 15.51
CA HIS A 28 5.91 6.30 15.39
C HIS A 28 6.85 5.64 14.40
N ALA A 29 6.75 6.02 13.12
CA ALA A 29 7.40 5.33 12.02
C ALA A 29 7.72 6.29 10.88
N SER A 30 8.78 5.99 10.11
CA SER A 30 9.17 6.76 8.94
C SER A 30 9.44 5.82 7.77
N VAL A 31 8.62 5.91 6.73
CA VAL A 31 8.79 5.17 5.49
C VAL A 31 9.51 6.03 4.44
N GLN A 32 10.31 5.42 3.59
CA GLN A 32 11.16 6.08 2.63
C GLN A 32 10.72 5.80 1.19
N ALA A 33 10.83 6.78 0.32
CA ALA A 33 10.66 6.57 -1.11
C ALA A 33 11.80 5.68 -1.65
N GLY A 34 11.56 5.04 -2.78
CA GLY A 34 12.50 4.05 -3.32
C GLY A 34 12.43 2.71 -2.58
N ARG A 35 11.48 2.55 -1.65
CA ARG A 35 11.28 1.33 -0.89
C ARG A 35 9.82 0.89 -0.93
N PHE A 36 9.62 -0.40 -0.90
CA PHE A 36 8.30 -1.01 -0.71
C PHE A 36 8.13 -1.39 0.76
N THR A 37 7.20 -0.71 1.45
CA THR A 37 6.84 -0.98 2.83
C THR A 37 5.49 -1.70 2.88
N ALA A 38 5.45 -2.89 3.49
CA ALA A 38 4.22 -3.62 3.77
C ALA A 38 3.65 -3.21 5.13
N ILE A 39 2.34 -3.03 5.24
CA ILE A 39 1.63 -2.89 6.52
C ILE A 39 0.93 -4.23 6.79
N LEU A 40 1.29 -4.88 7.88
CA LEU A 40 0.79 -6.18 8.30
C LEU A 40 0.17 -6.11 9.69
N GLY A 41 -0.72 -7.05 10.00
CA GLY A 41 -1.35 -7.19 11.31
C GLY A 41 -2.69 -7.91 11.22
N PRO A 42 -3.28 -8.31 12.35
CA PRO A 42 -4.57 -9.01 12.37
C PRO A 42 -5.72 -8.12 11.87
N ASN A 43 -6.85 -8.74 11.58
CA ASN A 43 -8.06 -8.01 11.24
C ASN A 43 -8.50 -7.13 12.42
N GLY A 44 -8.96 -5.92 12.14
CA GLY A 44 -9.35 -4.96 13.17
C GLY A 44 -8.20 -4.21 13.85
N ALA A 45 -6.92 -4.51 13.53
CA ALA A 45 -5.76 -3.82 14.12
C ALA A 45 -5.62 -2.34 13.73
N GLY A 46 -6.42 -1.85 12.77
CA GLY A 46 -6.41 -0.45 12.34
C GLY A 46 -5.59 -0.16 11.07
N LYS A 47 -5.21 -1.18 10.28
CA LYS A 47 -4.40 -1.01 9.06
C LYS A 47 -5.03 -0.05 8.03
N SER A 48 -6.29 -0.27 7.64
CA SER A 48 -7.01 0.60 6.70
C SER A 48 -7.31 1.99 7.29
N SER A 49 -7.51 2.08 8.62
CA SER A 49 -7.60 3.35 9.32
C SER A 49 -6.30 4.13 9.26
N LEU A 50 -5.16 3.47 9.51
CA LEU A 50 -3.82 4.05 9.35
C LEU A 50 -3.62 4.52 7.90
N MET A 51 -3.95 3.67 6.93
CA MET A 51 -3.84 4.02 5.51
C MET A 51 -4.65 5.28 5.17
N SER A 52 -5.90 5.37 5.64
CA SER A 52 -6.78 6.54 5.43
C SER A 52 -6.20 7.83 6.06
N ILE A 53 -5.48 7.72 7.19
CA ILE A 53 -4.80 8.85 7.82
C ILE A 53 -3.55 9.24 7.01
N LEU A 54 -2.77 8.26 6.53
CA LEU A 54 -1.55 8.50 5.73
C LEU A 54 -1.84 9.23 4.42
N VAL A 55 -3.02 9.00 3.82
CA VAL A 55 -3.43 9.68 2.58
C VAL A 55 -4.23 10.98 2.83
N GLY A 56 -4.46 11.35 4.09
CA GLY A 56 -5.17 12.58 4.45
C GLY A 56 -6.69 12.52 4.33
N LEU A 57 -7.29 11.33 4.16
CA LEU A 57 -8.75 11.13 4.15
C LEU A 57 -9.36 11.19 5.55
N ARG A 58 -8.55 10.93 6.57
CA ARG A 58 -8.94 11.02 7.98
C ARG A 58 -7.90 11.80 8.78
N THR A 59 -8.36 12.49 9.81
CA THR A 59 -7.49 13.13 10.81
C THR A 59 -7.34 12.18 12.00
N ALA A 60 -6.12 12.01 12.48
CA ALA A 60 -5.86 11.26 13.71
C ALA A 60 -6.29 12.08 14.95
N PRO A 61 -6.77 11.42 16.02
CA PRO A 61 -7.12 12.11 17.26
C PRO A 61 -5.90 12.69 18.01
N ALA A 62 -4.73 12.10 17.81
CA ALA A 62 -3.48 12.58 18.39
C ALA A 62 -2.29 12.26 17.46
N GLY A 63 -1.22 13.03 17.59
CA GLY A 63 -0.06 12.96 16.74
C GLY A 63 -0.27 13.61 15.38
N ARG A 64 0.65 13.38 14.46
CA ARG A 64 0.58 13.94 13.10
C ARG A 64 1.30 13.07 12.08
N VAL A 65 0.90 13.26 10.83
CA VAL A 65 1.64 12.74 9.66
C VAL A 65 2.44 13.90 9.07
N VAL A 66 3.72 13.65 8.83
CA VAL A 66 4.64 14.58 8.17
C VAL A 66 5.01 13.98 6.81
N PHE A 67 4.70 14.69 5.76
CA PHE A 67 5.01 14.33 4.39
C PHE A 67 5.99 15.32 3.80
N LYS A 68 7.15 14.85 3.33
CA LYS A 68 8.22 15.70 2.79
C LYS A 68 8.57 16.86 3.73
N GLY A 69 8.72 16.59 5.02
CA GLY A 69 9.09 17.59 6.03
C GLY A 69 7.99 18.57 6.43
N ARG A 70 6.76 18.46 5.90
CA ARG A 70 5.63 19.33 6.18
C ARG A 70 4.44 18.50 6.70
N ALA A 71 3.70 19.03 7.69
CA ALA A 71 2.51 18.36 8.20
C ALA A 71 1.50 18.13 7.06
N LEU A 72 0.94 16.90 6.98
CA LEU A 72 0.07 16.48 5.88
C LEU A 72 -1.15 17.40 5.71
N GLN A 73 -1.73 17.85 6.83
CA GLN A 73 -2.90 18.75 6.83
C GLN A 73 -2.63 20.15 6.22
N GLN A 74 -1.36 20.51 6.06
CA GLN A 74 -0.97 21.76 5.43
C GLN A 74 -0.85 21.67 3.90
N TRP A 75 -1.00 20.46 3.34
CA TRP A 75 -0.97 20.25 1.90
C TRP A 75 -2.37 20.46 1.32
N PRO A 76 -2.54 21.36 0.32
CA PRO A 76 -3.79 21.43 -0.42
C PRO A 76 -4.07 20.08 -1.09
N ALA A 77 -5.31 19.58 -1.01
CA ALA A 77 -5.68 18.26 -1.51
C ALA A 77 -5.30 18.06 -3.00
N ALA A 78 -5.49 19.09 -3.84
CA ALA A 78 -5.13 19.04 -5.25
C ALA A 78 -3.62 18.88 -5.49
N VAL A 79 -2.79 19.48 -4.62
CA VAL A 79 -1.32 19.34 -4.69
C VAL A 79 -0.92 17.97 -4.15
N LEU A 80 -1.50 17.54 -3.02
CA LEU A 80 -1.22 16.21 -2.45
C LEU A 80 -1.53 15.10 -3.45
N ALA A 81 -2.63 15.21 -4.21
CA ALA A 81 -3.00 14.26 -5.25
C ALA A 81 -1.99 14.18 -6.42
N GLN A 82 -1.18 15.20 -6.64
CA GLN A 82 -0.07 15.12 -7.59
C GLN A 82 1.14 14.38 -7.04
N HIS A 83 1.29 14.30 -5.73
CA HIS A 83 2.41 13.66 -5.05
C HIS A 83 2.10 12.22 -4.65
N MET A 84 0.83 11.90 -4.39
CA MET A 84 0.42 10.66 -3.75
C MET A 84 -0.83 10.09 -4.44
N ALA A 85 -0.74 8.85 -4.89
CA ALA A 85 -1.87 8.08 -5.42
C ALA A 85 -2.35 7.08 -4.37
N PHE A 86 -3.66 6.85 -4.33
CA PHE A 86 -4.27 5.91 -3.40
C PHE A 86 -5.24 4.95 -4.09
N MET A 87 -5.12 3.68 -3.76
CA MET A 87 -6.07 2.62 -4.10
C MET A 87 -6.72 2.12 -2.81
N ALA A 88 -8.01 2.40 -2.63
CA ALA A 88 -8.80 1.89 -1.51
C ALA A 88 -9.18 0.42 -1.73
N GLN A 89 -9.47 -0.29 -0.64
CA GLN A 89 -9.90 -1.69 -0.65
C GLN A 89 -11.19 -1.88 -1.43
N ASP A 90 -12.18 -1.01 -1.22
CA ASP A 90 -13.47 -1.05 -1.94
C ASP A 90 -13.56 0.15 -2.89
N THR A 91 -13.61 -0.16 -4.19
CA THR A 91 -13.68 0.82 -5.26
C THR A 91 -14.90 0.54 -6.14
N GLN A 92 -16.09 0.90 -5.62
CA GLN A 92 -17.30 0.86 -6.43
C GLN A 92 -17.35 2.09 -7.34
N VAL A 93 -17.52 1.85 -8.64
CA VAL A 93 -17.77 2.91 -9.62
C VAL A 93 -19.28 2.99 -9.85
N ALA A 94 -19.88 4.13 -9.48
CA ALA A 94 -21.33 4.30 -9.50
C ALA A 94 -21.96 4.46 -10.91
N PHE A 95 -21.12 4.58 -11.95
CA PHE A 95 -21.53 4.81 -13.34
C PHE A 95 -20.85 3.81 -14.28
N SER A 96 -21.44 3.62 -15.48
CA SER A 96 -20.89 2.77 -16.54
C SER A 96 -19.69 3.45 -17.21
N PHE A 97 -18.49 3.26 -16.63
CA PHE A 97 -17.23 3.68 -17.25
C PHE A 97 -16.51 2.46 -17.81
N THR A 98 -15.84 2.66 -18.94
CA THR A 98 -14.90 1.67 -19.48
C THR A 98 -13.64 1.59 -18.61
N SER A 99 -12.92 0.50 -18.75
CA SER A 99 -11.65 0.31 -18.03
C SER A 99 -10.64 1.41 -18.36
N GLN A 100 -10.56 1.82 -19.63
CA GLN A 100 -9.68 2.89 -20.06
C GLN A 100 -10.07 4.22 -19.39
N GLU A 101 -11.34 4.60 -19.40
CA GLU A 101 -11.82 5.84 -18.77
C GLU A 101 -11.51 5.87 -17.27
N VAL A 102 -11.64 4.73 -16.57
CA VAL A 102 -11.26 4.63 -15.15
C VAL A 102 -9.77 4.86 -14.95
N VAL A 103 -8.91 4.30 -15.83
CA VAL A 103 -7.45 4.53 -15.72
C VAL A 103 -7.11 5.99 -16.06
N GLU A 104 -7.77 6.60 -17.03
CA GLU A 104 -7.62 8.03 -17.37
C GLU A 104 -7.96 8.97 -16.20
N MET A 105 -8.94 8.59 -15.34
CA MET A 105 -9.23 9.35 -14.10
C MET A 105 -8.00 9.50 -13.19
N GLY A 106 -7.05 8.56 -13.24
CA GLY A 106 -5.77 8.68 -12.54
C GLY A 106 -4.94 9.90 -12.99
N ARG A 107 -5.19 10.40 -14.20
CA ARG A 107 -4.51 11.60 -14.74
C ARG A 107 -5.19 12.92 -14.36
N TYR A 108 -6.38 12.88 -13.75
CA TYR A 108 -7.12 14.08 -13.37
C TYR A 108 -6.34 15.10 -12.52
N PRO A 109 -5.50 14.71 -11.53
CA PRO A 109 -4.68 15.66 -10.78
C PRO A 109 -3.66 16.44 -11.64
N HIS A 110 -3.34 15.94 -12.84
CA HIS A 110 -2.36 16.50 -13.75
C HIS A 110 -2.96 17.36 -14.87
N ARG A 111 -4.30 17.47 -14.94
CA ARG A 111 -5.04 18.12 -16.04
C ARG A 111 -4.65 19.58 -16.36
N HIS A 112 -4.16 20.32 -15.37
CA HIS A 112 -3.75 21.72 -15.57
C HIS A 112 -2.34 21.87 -16.13
N HIS A 113 -1.53 20.80 -16.04
CA HIS A 113 -0.18 20.73 -16.60
C HIS A 113 0.02 19.34 -17.21
N PRO A 114 -0.76 19.01 -18.27
CA PRO A 114 -0.67 17.70 -18.90
C PRO A 114 0.72 17.53 -19.53
N LYS A 115 1.24 16.33 -19.47
CA LYS A 115 2.43 15.94 -20.23
C LYS A 115 2.04 15.60 -21.66
N ALA A 116 3.01 15.70 -22.59
CA ALA A 116 2.77 15.36 -23.99
C ALA A 116 2.42 13.87 -24.21
N ASP A 117 2.71 13.02 -23.22
CA ASP A 117 2.56 11.57 -23.27
C ASP A 117 1.38 11.03 -22.42
N GLU A 118 0.37 11.87 -22.07
CA GLU A 118 -0.75 11.48 -21.20
C GLU A 118 -1.46 10.18 -21.64
N THR A 119 -1.81 10.06 -22.94
CA THR A 119 -2.45 8.84 -23.48
C THR A 119 -1.51 7.63 -23.38
N HIS A 120 -0.23 7.84 -23.60
CA HIS A 120 0.77 6.79 -23.50
C HIS A 120 0.95 6.30 -22.06
N ILE A 121 0.90 7.20 -21.07
CA ILE A 121 0.92 6.83 -19.63
C ILE A 121 -0.23 5.88 -19.30
N VAL A 122 -1.44 6.16 -19.77
CA VAL A 122 -2.62 5.32 -19.55
C VAL A 122 -2.40 3.93 -20.15
N GLN A 123 -1.93 3.86 -21.39
CA GLN A 123 -1.63 2.60 -22.07
C GLN A 123 -0.55 1.79 -21.33
N LEU A 124 0.54 2.44 -20.91
CA LEU A 124 1.62 1.79 -20.16
C LEU A 124 1.14 1.26 -18.79
N ALA A 125 0.28 2.02 -18.09
CA ALA A 125 -0.29 1.58 -16.82
C ALA A 125 -1.19 0.35 -16.99
N MET A 126 -2.03 0.34 -18.04
CA MET A 126 -2.87 -0.80 -18.39
C MET A 126 -2.05 -2.02 -18.80
N GLN A 127 -1.00 -1.81 -19.56
CA GLN A 127 -0.06 -2.88 -19.96
C GLN A 127 0.65 -3.48 -18.74
N ALA A 128 1.15 -2.64 -17.84
CA ALA A 128 1.87 -3.07 -16.64
C ALA A 128 1.01 -3.93 -15.71
N THR A 129 -0.32 -3.71 -15.69
CA THR A 129 -1.27 -4.48 -14.88
C THR A 129 -1.98 -5.58 -15.68
N GLY A 130 -1.64 -5.76 -16.96
CA GLY A 130 -2.20 -6.81 -17.83
C GLY A 130 -3.69 -6.64 -18.14
N VAL A 131 -4.20 -5.38 -18.25
CA VAL A 131 -5.62 -5.10 -18.50
C VAL A 131 -5.89 -4.39 -19.83
N THR A 132 -4.92 -4.30 -20.73
CA THR A 132 -5.07 -3.62 -22.03
C THR A 132 -6.21 -4.21 -22.86
N HIS A 133 -6.41 -5.53 -22.81
CA HIS A 133 -7.48 -6.22 -23.51
C HIS A 133 -8.89 -5.93 -22.94
N LEU A 134 -8.99 -5.24 -21.82
CA LEU A 134 -10.22 -4.83 -21.15
C LEU A 134 -10.57 -3.36 -21.40
N ALA A 135 -9.80 -2.63 -22.22
CA ALA A 135 -9.88 -1.17 -22.36
C ALA A 135 -11.33 -0.67 -22.57
N ASP A 136 -12.05 -1.29 -23.49
CA ASP A 136 -13.41 -0.91 -23.87
C ASP A 136 -14.52 -1.59 -23.04
N ARG A 137 -14.14 -2.47 -22.07
CA ARG A 137 -15.12 -3.14 -21.22
C ARG A 137 -15.53 -2.25 -20.06
N GLU A 138 -16.82 -2.25 -19.75
CA GLU A 138 -17.35 -1.58 -18.55
C GLU A 138 -16.83 -2.24 -17.28
N VAL A 139 -16.31 -1.43 -16.37
CA VAL A 139 -15.72 -1.89 -15.09
C VAL A 139 -16.73 -2.67 -14.24
N ALA A 140 -18.03 -2.32 -14.33
CA ALA A 140 -19.09 -3.02 -13.62
C ALA A 140 -19.27 -4.49 -14.08
N THR A 141 -18.82 -4.84 -15.30
CA THR A 141 -18.93 -6.19 -15.88
C THR A 141 -17.69 -7.06 -15.63
N LEU A 142 -16.66 -6.50 -15.03
CA LEU A 142 -15.40 -7.17 -14.76
C LEU A 142 -15.50 -8.10 -13.54
N SER A 143 -14.72 -9.18 -13.57
CA SER A 143 -14.46 -9.96 -12.35
C SER A 143 -13.77 -9.11 -11.27
N GLY A 144 -13.82 -9.56 -10.02
CA GLY A 144 -13.15 -8.87 -8.90
C GLY A 144 -11.66 -8.63 -9.15
N GLY A 145 -10.96 -9.64 -9.69
CA GLY A 145 -9.53 -9.54 -9.99
C GLY A 145 -9.22 -8.62 -11.18
N GLU A 146 -10.01 -8.66 -12.26
CA GLU A 146 -9.88 -7.72 -13.37
C GLU A 146 -10.10 -6.28 -12.91
N ARG A 147 -11.14 -6.04 -12.12
CA ARG A 147 -11.47 -4.73 -11.56
C ARG A 147 -10.35 -4.21 -10.64
N ALA A 148 -9.82 -5.05 -9.76
CA ALA A 148 -8.70 -4.68 -8.90
C ALA A 148 -7.47 -4.25 -9.73
N ARG A 149 -7.13 -4.96 -10.81
CA ARG A 149 -6.02 -4.61 -11.70
C ARG A 149 -6.28 -3.31 -12.49
N VAL A 150 -7.51 -3.01 -12.88
CA VAL A 150 -7.88 -1.71 -13.50
C VAL A 150 -7.69 -0.58 -12.49
N HIS A 151 -8.11 -0.75 -11.23
CA HIS A 151 -7.90 0.27 -10.20
C HIS A 151 -6.42 0.43 -9.83
N LEU A 152 -5.63 -0.64 -9.87
CA LEU A 152 -4.18 -0.56 -9.73
C LEU A 152 -3.57 0.24 -10.90
N ALA A 153 -4.00 -0.01 -12.14
CA ALA A 153 -3.57 0.77 -13.31
C ALA A 153 -3.89 2.26 -13.14
N ARG A 154 -5.10 2.61 -12.66
CA ARG A 154 -5.48 3.99 -12.35
C ARG A 154 -4.53 4.65 -11.36
N ALA A 155 -4.23 3.96 -10.25
CA ALA A 155 -3.34 4.49 -9.22
C ALA A 155 -1.89 4.63 -9.73
N LEU A 156 -1.41 3.66 -10.51
CA LEU A 156 -0.11 3.73 -11.19
C LEU A 156 -0.03 4.86 -12.20
N ALA A 157 -1.06 5.07 -13.02
CA ALA A 157 -1.12 6.17 -13.97
C ALA A 157 -0.97 7.53 -13.27
N GLN A 158 -1.57 7.70 -12.07
CA GLN A 158 -1.44 8.91 -11.27
C GLN A 158 0.00 9.16 -10.81
N ALA A 159 0.74 8.12 -10.43
CA ALA A 159 2.09 8.19 -9.91
C ALA A 159 3.19 7.77 -10.92
N TRP A 160 2.90 7.76 -12.22
CA TRP A 160 3.72 7.13 -13.26
C TRP A 160 5.13 7.69 -13.38
N HIS A 161 5.28 8.99 -13.43
CA HIS A 161 6.57 9.68 -13.51
C HIS A 161 6.93 10.33 -12.16
N PRO A 162 8.23 10.52 -11.86
CA PRO A 162 8.64 11.36 -10.74
C PRO A 162 8.12 12.79 -10.90
N LEU A 163 8.20 13.58 -9.84
CA LEU A 163 7.85 14.99 -9.88
C LEU A 163 8.86 15.79 -10.76
N PRO A 164 8.49 17.00 -11.23
CA PRO A 164 9.40 17.82 -12.06
C PRO A 164 10.71 18.18 -11.38
N ASP A 165 10.73 18.25 -10.05
CA ASP A 165 11.92 18.48 -9.21
C ASP A 165 12.76 17.22 -8.96
N GLY A 166 12.38 16.09 -9.58
CA GLY A 166 13.02 14.78 -9.40
C GLY A 166 12.66 14.07 -8.11
N SER A 167 11.87 14.69 -7.21
CA SER A 167 11.45 14.03 -5.99
C SER A 167 10.42 12.92 -6.26
N ALA A 168 10.37 11.95 -5.34
CA ALA A 168 9.53 10.77 -5.48
C ALA A 168 8.04 11.10 -5.37
N ARG A 169 7.24 10.37 -6.14
CA ARG A 169 5.80 10.18 -5.87
C ARG A 169 5.59 8.98 -4.96
N TRP A 170 4.36 8.87 -4.48
CA TRP A 170 3.97 7.82 -3.56
C TRP A 170 2.74 7.07 -4.07
N LEU A 171 2.74 5.76 -3.84
CA LEU A 171 1.64 4.87 -4.14
C LEU A 171 1.25 4.12 -2.87
N LEU A 172 0.06 4.42 -2.35
CA LEU A 172 -0.50 3.79 -1.18
C LEU A 172 -1.65 2.88 -1.61
N LEU A 173 -1.65 1.63 -1.13
CA LEU A 173 -2.55 0.58 -1.60
C LEU A 173 -3.16 -0.15 -0.38
N ASP A 174 -4.48 -0.20 -0.32
CA ASP A 174 -5.17 -0.96 0.70
C ASP A 174 -5.65 -2.29 0.12
N GLU A 175 -4.99 -3.38 0.49
CA GLU A 175 -5.22 -4.77 0.08
C GLU A 175 -5.22 -4.99 -1.45
N PRO A 176 -4.18 -4.60 -2.19
CA PRO A 176 -4.18 -4.66 -3.66
C PRO A 176 -4.24 -6.08 -4.23
N THR A 177 -4.02 -7.10 -3.41
CA THR A 177 -3.97 -8.52 -3.82
C THR A 177 -5.19 -9.34 -3.41
N ALA A 178 -6.13 -8.78 -2.62
CA ALA A 178 -7.23 -9.53 -1.98
C ALA A 178 -8.15 -10.27 -2.98
N ALA A 179 -8.39 -9.69 -4.16
CA ALA A 179 -9.27 -10.26 -5.19
C ALA A 179 -8.52 -11.00 -6.29
N LEU A 180 -7.19 -11.15 -6.18
CA LEU A 180 -6.33 -11.72 -7.22
C LEU A 180 -6.05 -13.21 -6.97
N ASP A 181 -5.98 -14.00 -8.03
CA ASP A 181 -5.42 -15.33 -7.98
C ASP A 181 -3.89 -15.30 -7.75
N LEU A 182 -3.31 -16.45 -7.46
CA LEU A 182 -1.89 -16.57 -7.10
C LEU A 182 -0.95 -15.96 -8.16
N GLN A 183 -1.21 -16.21 -9.45
CA GLN A 183 -0.38 -15.67 -10.54
C GLN A 183 -0.42 -14.14 -10.55
N HIS A 184 -1.61 -13.56 -10.46
CA HIS A 184 -1.80 -12.11 -10.49
C HIS A 184 -1.34 -11.43 -9.19
N GLN A 185 -1.42 -12.11 -8.04
CA GLN A 185 -0.82 -11.63 -6.79
C GLN A 185 0.68 -11.43 -6.94
N HIS A 186 1.39 -12.47 -7.42
CA HIS A 186 2.84 -12.39 -7.63
C HIS A 186 3.21 -11.33 -8.67
N ALA A 187 2.49 -11.23 -9.80
CA ALA A 187 2.72 -10.20 -10.82
C ALA A 187 2.52 -8.78 -10.26
N CYS A 188 1.45 -8.56 -9.46
CA CYS A 188 1.21 -7.31 -8.78
C CYS A 188 2.37 -6.93 -7.85
N MET A 189 2.80 -7.86 -7.00
CA MET A 189 3.87 -7.63 -6.03
C MET A 189 5.23 -7.38 -6.71
N GLN A 190 5.54 -8.09 -7.79
CA GLN A 190 6.74 -7.83 -8.61
C GLN A 190 6.71 -6.43 -9.22
N LEU A 191 5.56 -6.02 -9.76
CA LEU A 191 5.38 -4.68 -10.31
C LEU A 191 5.60 -3.61 -9.25
N LEU A 192 5.00 -3.74 -8.07
CA LEU A 192 5.15 -2.81 -6.96
C LEU A 192 6.60 -2.73 -6.49
N ARG A 193 7.27 -3.87 -6.36
CA ARG A 193 8.68 -3.93 -6.01
C ARG A 193 9.56 -3.23 -7.06
N HIS A 194 9.37 -3.53 -8.32
CA HIS A 194 10.10 -2.90 -9.43
C HIS A 194 9.89 -1.38 -9.46
N ARG A 195 8.67 -0.90 -9.25
CA ARG A 195 8.37 0.54 -9.18
C ARG A 195 9.03 1.21 -7.97
N ALA A 196 9.10 0.51 -6.84
CA ALA A 196 9.83 1.00 -5.67
C ALA A 196 11.33 1.11 -5.96
N ASP A 197 11.94 0.08 -6.56
CA ASP A 197 13.35 0.08 -6.94
C ASP A 197 13.70 1.20 -7.95
N GLN A 198 12.68 1.69 -8.71
CA GLN A 198 12.79 2.87 -9.59
C GLN A 198 12.60 4.22 -8.87
N GLY A 199 12.46 4.23 -7.54
CA GLY A 199 12.35 5.44 -6.73
C GLY A 199 10.94 5.82 -6.27
N LEU A 200 9.88 5.07 -6.66
CA LEU A 200 8.53 5.30 -6.14
C LEU A 200 8.47 4.93 -4.66
N GLY A 201 7.84 5.75 -3.82
CA GLY A 201 7.48 5.34 -2.46
C GLY A 201 6.26 4.42 -2.52
N VAL A 202 6.37 3.17 -2.09
CA VAL A 202 5.27 2.21 -2.12
C VAL A 202 4.91 1.77 -0.71
N VAL A 203 3.64 1.92 -0.32
CA VAL A 203 3.10 1.41 0.95
C VAL A 203 1.86 0.57 0.64
N ALA A 204 1.83 -0.69 1.06
CA ALA A 204 0.68 -1.55 0.83
C ALA A 204 0.25 -2.31 2.10
N VAL A 205 -1.04 -2.32 2.38
CA VAL A 205 -1.62 -3.23 3.36
C VAL A 205 -1.69 -4.61 2.73
N LEU A 206 -1.13 -5.60 3.41
CA LEU A 206 -1.12 -6.99 2.96
C LEU A 206 -1.66 -7.91 4.06
N HIS A 207 -2.13 -9.10 3.65
CA HIS A 207 -2.53 -10.18 4.57
C HIS A 207 -1.55 -11.34 4.53
N ASP A 208 -0.86 -11.54 3.42
CA ASP A 208 0.06 -12.65 3.23
C ASP A 208 1.49 -12.26 3.66
N LEU A 209 1.98 -12.92 4.72
CA LEU A 209 3.33 -12.73 5.26
C LEU A 209 4.41 -13.15 4.26
N ASN A 210 4.15 -14.20 3.47
CA ASN A 210 5.10 -14.71 2.50
C ASN A 210 5.25 -13.79 1.30
N LEU A 211 4.16 -13.13 0.87
CA LEU A 211 4.24 -12.07 -0.12
C LEU A 211 5.05 -10.87 0.39
N ALA A 212 4.85 -10.48 1.66
CA ALA A 212 5.63 -9.39 2.24
C ALA A 212 7.11 -9.76 2.33
N LEU A 213 7.47 -10.94 2.86
CA LEU A 213 8.86 -11.42 2.94
C LEU A 213 9.54 -11.46 1.57
N ARG A 214 8.81 -11.84 0.52
CA ARG A 214 9.37 -11.98 -0.82
C ARG A 214 9.57 -10.64 -1.53
N TYR A 215 8.67 -9.68 -1.33
CA TYR A 215 8.62 -8.49 -2.19
C TYR A 215 8.85 -7.17 -1.45
N ALA A 216 8.48 -7.05 -0.18
CA ALA A 216 8.67 -5.81 0.53
C ALA A 216 10.10 -5.67 1.06
N HIS A 217 10.56 -4.43 1.17
CA HIS A 217 11.83 -4.10 1.82
C HIS A 217 11.64 -3.98 3.33
N ASP A 218 10.59 -3.26 3.71
CA ASP A 218 10.27 -2.93 5.10
C ASP A 218 8.88 -3.40 5.46
N VAL A 219 8.64 -3.55 6.73
CA VAL A 219 7.32 -3.82 7.27
C VAL A 219 6.99 -2.88 8.42
N VAL A 220 5.75 -2.46 8.47
CA VAL A 220 5.09 -1.87 9.63
C VAL A 220 4.11 -2.92 10.17
N LEU A 221 4.48 -3.56 11.26
CA LEU A 221 3.67 -4.56 11.94
C LEU A 221 2.77 -3.86 12.94
N VAL A 222 1.46 -4.01 12.77
CA VAL A 222 0.41 -3.39 13.59
C VAL A 222 -0.22 -4.48 14.48
N PRO A 223 0.18 -4.60 15.75
CA PRO A 223 -0.33 -5.68 16.61
C PRO A 223 -1.81 -5.54 16.95
N GLY A 224 -2.34 -4.31 16.96
CA GLY A 224 -3.70 -4.01 17.44
C GLY A 224 -3.73 -3.77 18.96
N GLY A 225 -4.96 -3.66 19.52
CA GLY A 225 -5.14 -3.48 20.97
C GLY A 225 -4.49 -2.22 21.57
N GLY A 226 -4.31 -1.18 20.77
CA GLY A 226 -3.68 0.07 21.23
C GLY A 226 -2.16 0.02 21.36
N GLN A 227 -1.53 -1.08 20.98
CA GLN A 227 -0.08 -1.26 21.09
C GLN A 227 0.68 -0.41 20.05
N ALA A 228 1.96 -0.16 20.34
CA ALA A 228 2.86 0.48 19.40
C ALA A 228 3.17 -0.46 18.21
N VAL A 229 3.26 0.12 17.01
CA VAL A 229 3.70 -0.62 15.82
C VAL A 229 5.18 -0.94 15.92
N ILE A 230 5.59 -2.04 15.26
CA ILE A 230 6.98 -2.42 15.10
C ILE A 230 7.35 -2.18 13.64
N MET A 231 8.43 -1.44 13.39
CA MET A 231 8.90 -1.15 12.03
C MET A 231 10.36 -1.54 11.85
N GLY A 232 10.67 -2.08 10.69
CA GLY A 232 12.04 -2.45 10.30
C GLY A 232 12.08 -3.21 8.98
N LEU A 233 13.23 -3.80 8.67
CA LEU A 233 13.36 -4.71 7.53
C LEU A 233 12.46 -5.93 7.73
N CYS A 234 11.88 -6.44 6.64
CA CYS A 234 10.92 -7.55 6.73
C CYS A 234 11.46 -8.75 7.51
N HIS A 235 12.71 -9.15 7.26
CA HIS A 235 13.34 -10.31 7.92
C HIS A 235 13.68 -10.07 9.40
N ASP A 236 13.88 -8.81 9.81
CA ASP A 236 14.18 -8.47 11.20
C ASP A 236 12.91 -8.41 12.07
N VAL A 237 11.80 -7.97 11.49
CA VAL A 237 10.53 -7.78 12.20
C VAL A 237 9.66 -9.03 12.13
N LEU A 238 9.56 -9.67 10.96
CA LEU A 238 8.76 -10.88 10.77
C LEU A 238 9.55 -12.11 11.25
N THR A 239 9.65 -12.26 12.54
CA THR A 239 10.31 -13.40 13.22
C THR A 239 9.26 -14.35 13.81
N PRO A 240 9.59 -15.64 14.04
CA PRO A 240 8.64 -16.57 14.67
C PRO A 240 8.07 -16.04 16.00
N PRO A 241 8.87 -15.42 16.92
CA PRO A 241 8.31 -14.83 18.14
C PRO A 241 7.33 -13.68 17.88
N SER A 242 7.62 -12.77 16.93
CA SER A 242 6.70 -11.65 16.63
C SER A 242 5.41 -12.13 15.98
N ILE A 243 5.46 -13.17 15.13
CA ILE A 243 4.27 -13.78 14.53
C ILE A 243 3.42 -14.44 15.61
N GLN A 244 4.03 -15.20 16.52
CA GLN A 244 3.31 -15.79 17.64
C GLN A 244 2.67 -14.73 18.54
N GLN A 245 3.39 -13.66 18.84
CA GLN A 245 2.86 -12.57 19.68
C GLN A 245 1.66 -11.90 19.03
N VAL A 246 1.70 -11.65 17.71
CA VAL A 246 0.69 -10.84 17.00
C VAL A 246 -0.49 -11.66 16.54
N TRP A 247 -0.29 -12.90 16.07
CA TRP A 247 -1.37 -13.74 15.52
C TRP A 247 -1.68 -14.98 16.37
N GLY A 248 -0.87 -15.27 17.40
CA GLY A 248 -1.08 -16.45 18.24
C GLY A 248 -0.79 -17.79 17.55
N VAL A 249 -0.07 -17.76 16.41
CA VAL A 249 0.25 -18.97 15.64
C VAL A 249 1.73 -19.27 15.64
N HIS A 250 2.07 -20.55 15.66
CA HIS A 250 3.45 -21.00 15.46
C HIS A 250 3.73 -21.16 13.98
N GLY A 251 4.80 -20.54 13.50
CA GLY A 251 5.29 -20.68 12.14
C GLY A 251 6.76 -21.07 12.13
N GLU A 252 7.11 -21.97 11.23
CA GLU A 252 8.51 -22.30 10.92
C GLU A 252 8.95 -21.54 9.69
N LEU A 253 10.16 -20.97 9.76
CA LEU A 253 10.74 -20.23 8.64
C LEU A 253 11.60 -21.18 7.83
N LEU A 254 11.18 -21.45 6.61
CA LEU A 254 11.90 -22.26 5.65
C LEU A 254 12.53 -21.38 4.58
N HIS A 255 13.75 -21.71 4.15
CA HIS A 255 14.41 -21.02 3.04
C HIS A 255 14.15 -21.79 1.74
N MET A 256 13.59 -21.10 0.76
CA MET A 256 13.37 -21.66 -0.57
C MET A 256 14.69 -21.76 -1.33
N GLN A 257 14.69 -22.46 -2.49
CA GLN A 257 15.91 -22.61 -3.32
C GLN A 257 16.51 -21.27 -3.79
N ASP A 258 15.67 -20.24 -3.92
CA ASP A 258 16.09 -18.87 -4.26
C ASP A 258 16.58 -18.07 -3.05
N GLY A 259 16.70 -18.70 -1.87
CA GLY A 259 17.13 -18.08 -0.61
C GLY A 259 16.09 -17.23 0.08
N VAL A 260 14.90 -17.04 -0.50
CA VAL A 260 13.84 -16.24 0.10
C VAL A 260 13.16 -17.02 1.22
N PRO A 261 13.08 -16.46 2.46
CA PRO A 261 12.41 -17.12 3.56
C PRO A 261 10.90 -17.16 3.34
N GLN A 262 10.26 -18.25 3.77
CA GLN A 262 8.81 -18.40 3.79
C GLN A 262 8.34 -19.07 5.06
N TYR A 263 7.19 -18.65 5.55
CA TYR A 263 6.54 -19.27 6.69
C TYR A 263 5.66 -20.43 6.26
N VAL A 264 5.83 -21.55 6.98
CA VAL A 264 4.88 -22.66 6.99
C VAL A 264 4.23 -22.69 8.37
N PHE A 265 2.90 -22.66 8.41
CA PHE A 265 2.13 -22.66 9.64
C PHE A 265 1.61 -24.07 9.91
N GLY A 266 1.98 -24.63 11.07
CA GLY A 266 1.43 -25.87 11.58
C GLY A 266 0.13 -25.62 12.38
N ALA A 267 -0.65 -26.69 12.62
CA ALA A 267 -1.71 -26.63 13.64
C ALA A 267 -1.07 -26.27 14.98
N ALA A 268 -1.69 -25.32 15.72
CA ALA A 268 -1.28 -25.03 17.08
C ALA A 268 -1.27 -26.36 17.87
N LEU A 269 -0.10 -26.77 18.36
CA LEU A 269 -0.06 -27.87 19.32
C LEU A 269 -0.91 -27.43 20.49
N ALA A 270 -2.06 -28.08 20.68
CA ALA A 270 -2.88 -27.89 21.88
C ALA A 270 -1.93 -28.05 23.05
N ALA A 271 -1.79 -26.98 23.87
CA ALA A 271 -1.03 -27.09 25.12
C ALA A 271 -1.58 -28.30 25.87
N ALA A 272 -0.76 -29.32 26.02
CA ALA A 272 -1.08 -30.45 26.86
C ALA A 272 -1.37 -29.88 28.24
N ALA A 273 -2.62 -30.05 28.69
CA ALA A 273 -3.12 -29.64 29.99
C ALA A 273 -2.45 -30.44 31.13
#